data_8fc3cc2d11e90af7cf67bb285e32699f
#
_entry.id   8fc3cc2d11e90af7cf67bb285e32699f
#
_cell.length_a   1.000
_cell.length_b   1.000
_cell.length_c   1.000
_cell.angle_alpha   90.00
_cell.angle_beta   90.00
_cell.angle_gamma   90.00
#
_symmetry.space_group_name_H-M   'P 1'
#
loop_
_entity.id
_entity.type
_entity.pdbx_description
1 polymer ?
#
loop_
_entity_poly.entity_id
_entity_poly.type
_entity_poly.pdbx_seq_one_letter_code
_entity_poly.pdbx_strand_id
1 'polypeptide(L)'
;DGGAYGSYGVASLYYTGALQTVTYDVPTYRFRGARAFTNKPPGGPKRGHGTTQPRFAVEVHLDKIAEELQLDPAELRLRHLVKPNAVTANWLQLGTVGLAACIEKVVEGSRWKERFRKLPYGRGLGLACSSYITGAGLPIYWNDMPHSGAQIKCDRGGGVTIFCGSTDIGQGSESVLA
;
A
#
# COMPACT_ATOMS: atom_id res chain seq x y z
N ASP A 1 16.98 -2.26 10.16
CA ASP A 1 17.26 -1.76 11.50
C ASP A 1 15.97 -1.76 12.30
N GLY A 2 15.93 -2.52 13.41
CA GLY A 2 14.76 -2.65 14.28
C GLY A 2 14.78 -1.74 15.52
N GLY A 3 15.89 -1.06 15.76
CA GLY A 3 16.08 -0.29 16.98
C GLY A 3 16.32 -1.14 18.21
N ALA A 4 16.19 -0.54 19.39
CA ALA A 4 16.61 -1.14 20.66
C ALA A 4 15.60 -2.15 21.23
N TYR A 5 14.32 -2.04 20.92
CA TYR A 5 13.26 -2.84 21.55
C TYR A 5 12.43 -3.61 20.52
N GLY A 6 11.78 -4.68 20.97
CA GLY A 6 10.97 -5.54 20.11
C GLY A 6 9.84 -4.80 19.41
N SER A 7 8.93 -4.20 20.16
CA SER A 7 7.76 -3.51 19.63
C SER A 7 7.07 -4.28 18.48
N TYR A 8 6.28 -3.65 17.69
CA TYR A 8 5.62 -4.21 16.49
C TYR A 8 6.53 -4.34 15.25
N GLY A 9 7.82 -4.08 15.38
CA GLY A 9 8.76 -4.12 14.25
C GLY A 9 8.94 -5.50 13.61
N VAL A 10 8.66 -6.59 14.33
CA VAL A 10 8.65 -7.95 13.76
C VAL A 10 7.60 -8.07 12.66
N ALA A 11 6.38 -7.61 12.94
CA ALA A 11 5.30 -7.61 11.98
C ALA A 11 5.61 -6.73 10.75
N SER A 12 6.34 -5.62 10.94
CA SER A 12 6.77 -4.76 9.82
C SER A 12 7.60 -5.52 8.79
N LEU A 13 8.55 -6.35 9.23
CA LEU A 13 9.35 -7.16 8.32
C LEU A 13 8.51 -8.21 7.58
N TYR A 14 7.58 -8.84 8.29
CA TYR A 14 6.67 -9.81 7.70
C TYR A 14 5.79 -9.17 6.62
N TYR A 15 5.16 -8.04 6.89
CA TYR A 15 4.36 -7.31 5.89
C TYR A 15 5.20 -6.80 4.72
N THR A 16 6.46 -6.46 4.96
CA THR A 16 7.41 -6.13 3.89
C THR A 16 7.48 -7.25 2.86
N GLY A 17 7.64 -8.50 3.31
CA GLY A 17 7.66 -9.65 2.41
C GLY A 17 6.29 -10.01 1.85
N ALA A 18 5.26 -10.05 2.69
CA ALA A 18 3.95 -10.57 2.30
C ALA A 18 3.24 -9.72 1.24
N LEU A 19 3.37 -8.39 1.28
CA LEU A 19 2.52 -7.48 0.50
C LEU A 19 3.19 -6.87 -0.75
N GLN A 20 4.36 -7.35 -1.17
CA GLN A 20 4.98 -6.82 -2.40
C GLN A 20 4.29 -7.29 -3.68
N THR A 21 3.67 -8.45 -3.64
CA THR A 21 3.02 -9.08 -4.80
C THR A 21 1.59 -8.60 -5.08
N VAL A 22 1.03 -7.71 -4.23
CA VAL A 22 -0.38 -7.28 -4.37
C VAL A 22 -0.58 -6.08 -5.30
N THR A 23 0.48 -5.55 -5.89
CA THR A 23 0.41 -4.41 -6.83
C THR A 23 0.77 -4.82 -8.24
N TYR A 24 1.80 -5.63 -8.38
CA TYR A 24 2.30 -6.09 -9.68
C TYR A 24 2.27 -7.61 -9.77
N ASP A 25 1.95 -8.10 -10.94
CA ASP A 25 1.94 -9.53 -11.26
C ASP A 25 3.39 -10.03 -11.38
N VAL A 26 3.83 -10.79 -10.40
CA VAL A 26 5.15 -11.39 -10.31
C VAL A 26 4.99 -12.91 -10.27
N PRO A 27 5.37 -13.63 -11.34
CA PRO A 27 5.16 -15.08 -11.42
C PRO A 27 6.03 -15.87 -10.45
N THR A 28 7.17 -15.30 -10.07
CA THR A 28 8.11 -15.93 -9.12
C THR A 28 8.54 -14.92 -8.09
N TYR A 29 8.39 -15.27 -6.82
CA TYR A 29 8.70 -14.39 -5.71
C TYR A 29 9.54 -15.08 -4.65
N ARG A 30 10.62 -14.45 -4.23
CA ARG A 30 11.45 -14.86 -3.10
C ARG A 30 11.76 -13.64 -2.25
N PHE A 31 11.44 -13.71 -0.98
CA PHE A 31 11.78 -12.69 0.00
C PHE A 31 12.74 -13.25 1.05
N ARG A 32 13.77 -12.49 1.35
CA ARG A 32 14.65 -12.72 2.49
C ARG A 32 14.79 -11.42 3.25
N GLY A 33 14.47 -11.43 4.52
CA GLY A 33 14.56 -10.27 5.37
C GLY A 33 15.14 -10.64 6.73
N ALA A 34 15.92 -9.72 7.30
CA ALA A 34 16.43 -9.85 8.65
C ALA A 34 16.19 -8.54 9.39
N ARG A 35 15.84 -8.65 10.66
CA ARG A 35 15.71 -7.52 11.56
C ARG A 35 16.90 -7.55 12.54
N ALA A 36 17.66 -6.50 12.55
CA ALA A 36 18.75 -6.32 13.50
C ALA A 36 18.34 -5.35 14.61
N PHE A 37 18.64 -5.70 15.86
CA PHE A 37 18.56 -4.77 16.98
C PHE A 37 19.75 -3.84 16.98
N THR A 38 19.54 -2.60 17.34
CA THR A 38 20.57 -1.55 17.43
C THR A 38 20.27 -0.61 18.58
N ASN A 39 21.20 0.25 18.92
CA ASN A 39 21.05 1.29 19.97
C ASN A 39 20.29 2.54 19.47
N LYS A 40 19.51 2.41 18.39
CA LYS A 40 18.67 3.49 17.87
C LYS A 40 17.25 3.40 18.44
N PRO A 41 16.43 4.45 18.32
CA PRO A 41 15.02 4.37 18.65
C PRO A 41 14.34 3.18 17.97
N PRO A 42 13.34 2.54 18.61
CA PRO A 42 12.68 1.37 18.05
C PRO A 42 11.96 1.71 16.75
N GLY A 43 12.18 0.86 15.74
CA GLY A 43 11.41 0.89 14.50
C GLY A 43 10.07 0.18 14.67
N GLY A 44 9.03 0.74 14.07
CA GLY A 44 7.68 0.16 14.15
C GLY A 44 6.79 0.59 12.99
N PRO A 45 5.51 0.21 13.06
CA PRO A 45 4.55 0.53 12.02
C PRO A 45 4.26 2.04 11.98
N LYS A 46 4.10 2.53 10.76
CA LYS A 46 3.51 3.82 10.50
C LYS A 46 2.64 3.67 9.25
N ARG A 47 1.42 4.12 9.30
CA ARG A 47 0.38 4.06 8.25
C ARG A 47 0.87 3.44 6.92
N GLY A 48 0.40 2.21 6.61
CA GLY A 48 0.98 1.36 5.57
C GLY A 48 2.02 0.35 6.11
N HIS A 49 1.77 -0.19 7.29
CA HIS A 49 2.63 -1.07 8.09
C HIS A 49 3.51 -2.00 7.26
N GLY A 50 4.82 -1.78 7.26
CA GLY A 50 5.83 -2.61 6.59
C GLY A 50 5.90 -2.49 5.07
N THR A 51 5.00 -1.75 4.42
CA THR A 51 4.95 -1.69 2.95
C THR A 51 5.52 -0.42 2.34
N THR A 52 5.57 0.67 3.08
CA THR A 52 6.00 1.97 2.55
C THR A 52 7.45 1.97 2.08
N GLN A 53 8.37 1.45 2.88
CA GLN A 53 9.80 1.42 2.57
C GLN A 53 10.12 0.53 1.37
N PRO A 54 9.69 -0.75 1.33
CA PRO A 54 9.98 -1.59 0.18
C PRO A 54 9.20 -1.14 -1.05
N ARG A 55 8.03 -0.53 -0.90
CA ARG A 55 7.30 0.04 -2.02
C ARG A 55 8.08 1.17 -2.67
N PHE A 56 8.65 2.07 -1.88
CA PHE A 56 9.56 3.09 -2.40
C PHE A 56 10.70 2.47 -3.23
N ALA A 57 11.35 1.43 -2.69
CA ALA A 57 12.46 0.78 -3.38
C ALA A 57 12.01 0.12 -4.71
N VAL A 58 10.88 -0.58 -4.69
CA VAL A 58 10.32 -1.24 -5.89
C VAL A 58 9.93 -0.20 -6.95
N GLU A 59 9.25 0.87 -6.56
CA GLU A 59 8.81 1.89 -7.51
C GLU A 59 9.98 2.63 -8.16
N VAL A 60 11.01 2.98 -7.38
CA VAL A 60 12.26 3.56 -7.92
C VAL A 60 12.98 2.56 -8.83
N HIS A 61 12.96 1.27 -8.51
CA HIS A 61 13.57 0.25 -9.34
C HIS A 61 12.82 0.06 -10.65
N LEU A 62 11.50 0.10 -10.64
CA LEU A 62 10.68 0.07 -11.85
C LEU A 62 10.94 1.27 -12.76
N ASP A 63 11.14 2.46 -12.20
CA ASP A 63 11.51 3.63 -13.00
C ASP A 63 12.87 3.44 -13.68
N LYS A 64 13.86 2.87 -13.00
CA LYS A 64 15.16 2.54 -13.61
C LYS A 64 15.03 1.49 -14.72
N ILE A 65 14.22 0.45 -14.50
CA ILE A 65 13.92 -0.55 -15.52
C ILE A 65 13.27 0.10 -16.75
N ALA A 66 12.28 0.97 -16.53
CA ALA A 66 11.62 1.70 -17.61
C ALA A 66 12.62 2.55 -18.40
N GLU A 67 13.56 3.20 -17.72
CA GLU A 67 14.61 3.99 -18.34
C GLU A 67 15.55 3.14 -19.20
N GLU A 68 16.07 2.04 -18.66
CA GLU A 68 16.93 1.10 -19.38
C GLU A 68 16.25 0.48 -20.61
N LEU A 69 14.96 0.16 -20.49
CA LEU A 69 14.17 -0.39 -21.58
C LEU A 69 13.60 0.67 -22.52
N GLN A 70 13.84 1.95 -22.27
CA GLN A 70 13.28 3.08 -23.02
C GLN A 70 11.74 3.04 -23.10
N LEU A 71 11.10 2.59 -22.03
CA LEU A 71 9.66 2.54 -21.88
C LEU A 71 9.14 3.72 -21.04
N ASP A 72 7.88 4.06 -21.28
CA ASP A 72 7.17 4.98 -20.39
C ASP A 72 6.90 4.29 -19.03
N PRO A 73 7.24 4.91 -17.88
CA PRO A 73 7.04 4.30 -16.58
C PRO A 73 5.57 3.99 -16.24
N ALA A 74 4.62 4.77 -16.77
CA ALA A 74 3.20 4.51 -16.58
C ALA A 74 2.75 3.29 -17.42
N GLU A 75 3.23 3.19 -18.65
CA GLU A 75 2.99 2.02 -19.51
C GLU A 75 3.57 0.74 -18.93
N LEU A 76 4.82 0.79 -18.44
CA LEU A 76 5.44 -0.36 -17.79
C LEU A 76 4.57 -0.88 -16.65
N ARG A 77 4.08 0.02 -15.79
CA ARG A 77 3.21 -0.35 -14.68
C ARG A 77 1.89 -0.94 -15.14
N LEU A 78 1.20 -0.31 -16.08
CA LEU A 78 -0.07 -0.80 -16.62
C LEU A 78 0.05 -2.23 -17.19
N ARG A 79 1.17 -2.56 -17.83
CA ARG A 79 1.41 -3.90 -18.39
C ARG A 79 1.57 -4.98 -17.34
N HIS A 80 2.00 -4.62 -16.15
CA HIS A 80 2.39 -5.57 -15.10
C HIS A 80 1.54 -5.48 -13.83
N LEU A 81 0.39 -4.80 -13.88
CA LEU A 81 -0.54 -4.78 -12.76
C LEU A 81 -1.12 -6.16 -12.48
N VAL A 82 -1.37 -6.43 -11.21
CA VAL A 82 -2.20 -7.57 -10.82
C VAL A 82 -3.61 -7.45 -11.40
N LYS A 83 -4.21 -8.59 -11.70
CA LYS A 83 -5.57 -8.67 -12.24
C LYS A 83 -6.61 -8.82 -11.12
N PRO A 84 -7.84 -8.36 -11.33
CA PRO A 84 -8.95 -8.65 -10.41
C PRO A 84 -9.11 -10.17 -10.21
N ASN A 85 -9.42 -10.55 -8.97
CA ASN A 85 -9.65 -11.94 -8.55
C ASN A 85 -8.45 -12.89 -8.77
N ALA A 86 -7.24 -12.36 -8.97
CA ALA A 86 -6.04 -13.16 -9.09
C ALA A 86 -5.56 -13.67 -7.73
N VAL A 87 -4.80 -14.74 -7.76
CA VAL A 87 -4.02 -15.24 -6.61
C VAL A 87 -2.55 -14.92 -6.86
N THR A 88 -1.93 -14.26 -5.91
CA THR A 88 -0.51 -13.86 -6.02
C THR A 88 0.44 -15.05 -5.90
N ALA A 89 1.72 -14.88 -6.27
CA ALA A 89 2.74 -15.91 -6.15
C ALA A 89 2.95 -16.44 -4.71
N ASN A 90 2.53 -15.69 -3.70
CA ASN A 90 2.53 -16.09 -2.29
C ASN A 90 1.11 -16.29 -1.72
N TRP A 91 0.18 -16.69 -2.57
CA TRP A 91 -1.19 -17.13 -2.25
C TRP A 91 -2.12 -16.10 -1.62
N LEU A 92 -1.87 -14.83 -1.80
CA LEU A 92 -2.83 -13.82 -1.41
C LEU A 92 -3.92 -13.69 -2.49
N GLN A 93 -5.16 -13.80 -2.05
CA GLN A 93 -6.30 -13.62 -2.95
C GLN A 93 -6.65 -12.15 -3.07
N LEU A 94 -6.72 -11.67 -4.30
CA LEU A 94 -7.13 -10.30 -4.61
C LEU A 94 -8.63 -10.27 -4.93
N GLY A 95 -9.26 -9.18 -4.56
CA GLY A 95 -10.63 -8.89 -4.97
C GLY A 95 -10.66 -8.02 -6.24
N THR A 96 -11.49 -6.99 -6.21
CA THR A 96 -11.53 -5.96 -7.26
C THR A 96 -10.25 -5.13 -7.26
N VAL A 97 -9.74 -4.79 -8.44
CA VAL A 97 -8.54 -3.98 -8.62
C VAL A 97 -8.85 -2.81 -9.55
N GLY A 98 -8.86 -1.59 -9.02
CA GLY A 98 -9.11 -0.36 -9.77
C GLY A 98 -7.85 0.43 -10.14
N LEU A 99 -6.66 -0.15 -9.93
CA LEU A 99 -5.40 0.59 -10.05
C LEU A 99 -5.10 1.06 -11.48
N ALA A 100 -5.48 0.28 -12.50
CA ALA A 100 -5.34 0.69 -13.89
C ALA A 100 -6.08 2.01 -14.17
N ALA A 101 -7.35 2.08 -13.78
CA ALA A 101 -8.14 3.30 -13.95
C ALA A 101 -7.57 4.48 -13.15
N CYS A 102 -6.96 4.24 -12.00
CA CYS A 102 -6.25 5.28 -11.23
C CYS A 102 -5.04 5.81 -12.01
N ILE A 103 -4.22 4.92 -12.57
CA ILE A 103 -3.06 5.33 -13.39
C ILE A 103 -3.52 6.14 -14.61
N GLU A 104 -4.51 5.66 -15.34
CA GLU A 104 -5.05 6.35 -16.51
C GLU A 104 -5.54 7.76 -16.18
N LYS A 105 -6.30 7.92 -15.10
CA LYS A 105 -6.78 9.22 -14.63
C LYS A 105 -5.67 10.18 -14.23
N VAL A 106 -4.63 9.71 -13.53
CA VAL A 106 -3.52 10.61 -13.15
C VAL A 106 -2.61 10.92 -14.33
N VAL A 107 -2.45 10.01 -15.27
CA VAL A 107 -1.73 10.24 -16.54
C VAL A 107 -2.43 11.32 -17.36
N GLU A 108 -3.75 11.23 -17.52
CA GLU A 108 -4.57 12.23 -18.20
C GLU A 108 -4.52 13.56 -17.47
N GLY A 109 -4.92 13.59 -16.18
CA GLY A 109 -5.01 14.81 -15.37
C GLY A 109 -3.70 15.56 -15.20
N SER A 110 -2.57 14.86 -15.18
CA SER A 110 -1.24 15.48 -15.14
C SER A 110 -0.72 15.94 -16.51
N ARG A 111 -1.40 15.57 -17.58
CA ARG A 111 -0.89 15.70 -18.96
C ARG A 111 0.49 15.03 -19.10
N TRP A 112 0.59 13.81 -18.60
CA TRP A 112 1.83 13.07 -18.47
C TRP A 112 2.64 13.02 -19.75
N LYS A 113 2.05 12.61 -20.87
CA LYS A 113 2.71 12.46 -22.18
C LYS A 113 3.37 13.72 -22.70
N GLU A 114 2.79 14.89 -22.36
CA GLU A 114 3.31 16.18 -22.78
C GLU A 114 4.40 16.70 -21.84
N ARG A 115 4.34 16.36 -20.57
CA ARG A 115 5.12 16.98 -19.50
C ARG A 115 6.21 16.10 -18.91
N PHE A 116 6.07 14.77 -18.92
CA PHE A 116 7.06 13.88 -18.37
C PHE A 116 8.43 14.07 -19.06
N ARG A 117 9.47 14.30 -18.27
CA ARG A 117 10.83 14.61 -18.71
C ARG A 117 10.99 15.86 -19.61
N LYS A 118 9.96 16.70 -19.67
CA LYS A 118 9.96 17.93 -20.50
C LYS A 118 9.75 19.21 -19.68
N LEU A 119 9.75 19.10 -18.36
CA LEU A 119 9.58 20.25 -17.47
C LEU A 119 10.89 21.04 -17.33
N PRO A 120 10.80 22.34 -16.99
CA PRO A 120 11.98 23.15 -16.72
C PRO A 120 12.80 22.61 -15.56
N TYR A 121 14.06 23.00 -15.48
CA TYR A 121 14.95 22.66 -14.38
C TYR A 121 14.31 22.91 -13.02
N GLY A 122 14.49 21.99 -12.09
CA GLY A 122 13.91 22.02 -10.75
C GLY A 122 12.46 21.53 -10.67
N ARG A 123 11.85 21.07 -11.78
CA ARG A 123 10.52 20.47 -11.80
C ARG A 123 10.55 19.06 -12.39
N GLY A 124 9.74 18.17 -11.83
CA GLY A 124 9.60 16.81 -12.31
C GLY A 124 8.19 16.27 -12.14
N LEU A 125 7.87 15.24 -12.90
CA LEU A 125 6.71 14.39 -12.70
C LEU A 125 7.21 12.99 -12.36
N GLY A 126 6.60 12.37 -11.38
CA GLY A 126 6.83 10.98 -11.00
C GLY A 126 5.50 10.27 -10.81
N LEU A 127 5.48 8.97 -11.04
CA LEU A 127 4.36 8.08 -10.81
C LEU A 127 4.81 6.92 -9.94
N ALA A 128 4.03 6.63 -8.90
CA ALA A 128 4.23 5.45 -8.07
C ALA A 128 2.88 4.83 -7.71
N CYS A 129 2.87 3.53 -7.53
CA CYS A 129 1.68 2.77 -7.17
C CYS A 129 1.87 2.10 -5.81
N SER A 130 0.80 2.00 -5.05
CA SER A 130 0.81 1.26 -3.79
C SER A 130 -0.53 0.58 -3.55
N SER A 131 -0.46 -0.59 -2.95
CA SER A 131 -1.61 -1.34 -2.48
C SER A 131 -1.35 -1.82 -1.07
N TYR A 132 -2.41 -1.98 -0.29
CA TYR A 132 -2.36 -2.47 1.07
C TYR A 132 -3.55 -3.40 1.33
N ILE A 133 -3.48 -4.18 2.37
CA ILE A 133 -4.60 -5.00 2.82
C ILE A 133 -5.67 -4.16 3.50
N THR A 134 -6.91 -4.61 3.42
CA THR A 134 -8.03 -4.14 4.21
C THR A 134 -8.60 -5.27 5.05
N GLY A 135 -9.16 -4.95 6.20
CA GLY A 135 -9.81 -5.92 7.09
C GLY A 135 -8.88 -6.60 8.09
N ALA A 136 -9.39 -7.64 8.72
CA ALA A 136 -8.71 -8.39 9.75
C ALA A 136 -7.48 -9.11 9.18
N GLY A 137 -6.38 -8.81 9.74
CA GLY A 137 -5.03 -9.13 9.43
C GLY A 137 -4.61 -10.53 8.99
N LEU A 138 -5.24 -11.08 7.98
CA LEU A 138 -4.60 -12.17 7.24
C LEU A 138 -3.35 -11.61 6.55
N PRO A 139 -2.24 -12.27 6.60
CA PRO A 139 -1.97 -13.62 7.12
C PRO A 139 -1.38 -13.66 8.54
N ILE A 140 -1.35 -12.55 9.29
CA ILE A 140 -0.67 -12.51 10.60
C ILE A 140 -1.60 -12.93 11.74
N TYR A 141 -2.85 -12.49 11.68
CA TYR A 141 -3.85 -12.81 12.69
C TYR A 141 -4.96 -13.62 12.04
N TRP A 142 -4.80 -14.92 12.01
CA TRP A 142 -5.88 -15.78 11.59
C TRP A 142 -7.08 -15.61 12.53
N ASN A 143 -8.24 -15.38 11.94
CA ASN A 143 -9.48 -15.32 12.66
C ASN A 143 -10.57 -15.99 11.80
N ASP A 144 -11.12 -17.07 12.31
CA ASP A 144 -12.18 -17.84 11.60
C ASP A 144 -13.45 -17.00 11.40
N MET A 145 -13.67 -16.00 12.23
CA MET A 145 -14.84 -15.15 12.18
C MET A 145 -14.47 -13.68 12.37
N PRO A 146 -13.80 -13.07 11.38
CA PRO A 146 -13.47 -11.65 11.44
C PRO A 146 -14.74 -10.82 11.44
N HIS A 147 -14.92 -9.97 12.42
CA HIS A 147 -16.10 -9.13 12.57
C HIS A 147 -15.74 -7.75 13.10
N SER A 148 -16.60 -6.81 12.83
CA SER A 148 -16.64 -5.50 13.47
C SER A 148 -18.08 -5.18 13.86
N GLY A 149 -18.24 -4.31 14.86
CA GLY A 149 -19.55 -3.90 15.34
C GLY A 149 -19.63 -2.39 15.48
N ALA A 150 -20.82 -1.86 15.32
CA ALA A 150 -21.11 -0.47 15.59
C ALA A 150 -22.45 -0.35 16.32
N GLN A 151 -22.56 0.66 17.20
CA GLN A 151 -23.81 1.07 17.82
C GLN A 151 -24.13 2.48 17.33
N ILE A 152 -25.39 2.71 16.99
CA ILE A 152 -25.87 4.02 16.55
C ILE A 152 -26.91 4.50 17.54
N LYS A 153 -26.70 5.69 18.08
CA LYS A 153 -27.64 6.38 18.95
C LYS A 153 -28.20 7.59 18.21
N CYS A 154 -29.52 7.66 18.13
CA CYS A 154 -30.24 8.84 17.66
C CYS A 154 -30.86 9.55 18.87
N ASP A 155 -30.74 10.83 18.96
CA ASP A 155 -31.40 11.62 19.99
C ASP A 155 -32.61 12.40 19.42
N ARG A 156 -33.45 12.92 20.32
CA ARG A 156 -34.66 13.67 19.94
C ARG A 156 -34.38 15.00 19.23
N GLY A 157 -33.17 15.54 19.38
CA GLY A 157 -32.73 16.75 18.71
C GLY A 157 -32.23 16.51 17.27
N GLY A 158 -32.28 15.23 16.80
CA GLY A 158 -31.80 14.85 15.47
C GLY A 158 -30.30 14.52 15.43
N GLY A 159 -29.60 14.53 16.55
CA GLY A 159 -28.22 14.13 16.63
C GLY A 159 -28.04 12.62 16.43
N VAL A 160 -27.00 12.22 15.71
CA VAL A 160 -26.61 10.82 15.53
C VAL A 160 -25.19 10.63 16.05
N THR A 161 -25.04 9.61 16.90
CA THR A 161 -23.72 9.23 17.43
C THR A 161 -23.41 7.79 17.05
N ILE A 162 -22.24 7.57 16.46
CA ILE A 162 -21.75 6.25 16.08
C ILE A 162 -20.66 5.82 17.07
N PHE A 163 -20.84 4.70 17.73
CA PHE A 163 -19.84 4.06 18.58
C PHE A 163 -19.25 2.87 17.84
N CYS A 164 -17.95 2.90 17.56
CA CYS A 164 -17.27 1.81 16.86
C CYS A 164 -15.82 1.67 17.36
N GLY A 165 -15.20 0.54 17.06
CA GLY A 165 -13.80 0.27 17.39
C GLY A 165 -12.80 0.78 16.35
N SER A 166 -13.23 1.58 15.40
CA SER A 166 -12.35 2.17 14.39
C SER A 166 -11.35 3.12 15.03
N THR A 167 -10.08 2.99 14.64
CA THR A 167 -9.00 3.88 15.10
C THR A 167 -8.53 4.74 13.95
N ASP A 168 -8.53 6.06 14.15
CA ASP A 168 -7.95 7.00 13.19
C ASP A 168 -6.44 7.16 13.46
N ILE A 169 -5.63 6.93 12.44
CA ILE A 169 -4.18 7.16 12.42
C ILE A 169 -3.79 8.17 11.33
N GLY A 170 -4.74 9.04 10.98
CA GLY A 170 -4.59 10.05 9.94
C GLY A 170 -5.16 9.64 8.58
N GLN A 171 -5.87 8.50 8.48
CA GLN A 171 -6.52 8.07 7.24
C GLN A 171 -7.92 8.67 7.04
N GLY A 172 -8.47 9.35 8.05
CA GLY A 172 -9.76 10.02 7.95
C GLY A 172 -10.96 9.11 8.18
N SER A 173 -10.82 8.04 8.97
CA SER A 173 -11.91 7.11 9.24
C SER A 173 -13.13 7.76 9.89
N GLU A 174 -12.92 8.73 10.78
CA GLU A 174 -14.01 9.46 11.41
C GLU A 174 -14.90 10.19 10.38
N SER A 175 -14.28 10.83 9.39
CA SER A 175 -15.00 11.52 8.32
C SER A 175 -15.69 10.58 7.32
N VAL A 176 -15.17 9.38 7.17
CA VAL A 176 -15.74 8.37 6.26
C VAL A 176 -16.93 7.67 6.91
N LEU A 177 -16.90 7.48 8.24
CA LEU A 177 -17.94 6.78 8.99
C LEU A 177 -19.12 7.69 9.37
N ALA A 178 -18.92 8.99 9.39
CA ALA A 178 -19.97 9.98 9.64
C ALA A 178 -20.78 10.27 8.39
#